data_3ea598ade9b38f0ad4a354c99b9ba710
#
_entry.id   3ea598ade9b38f0ad4a354c99b9ba710
#
_cell.length_a   1.000
_cell.length_b   1.000
_cell.length_c   1.000
_cell.angle_alpha   90.00
_cell.angle_beta   90.00
_cell.angle_gamma   90.00
#
_symmetry.space_group_name_H-M   'P 1'
#
loop_
_entity.id
_entity.type
_entity.pdbx_description
1 polymer ?
#
loop_
_entity_poly.entity_id
_entity_poly.type
_entity_poly.pdbx_seq_one_letter_code
_entity_poly.pdbx_strand_id
1 'polypeptide(L)'
;MDHPRLATTTPYPDETYERLKYRRIDHGILAETGPERIGNGFYVLLCNGGTVRFTGPRNRTELSEDDLLMLTPGVTGLIDTCGTAGDTDLLYIAPKFFDSLPDGQPLYQQLTWLRGDGDMPFLHLDTGQAGLLRQTLALIARLPQSVRTCRESMLRHLCGVLLLQITDLVSRTNGKGPVSVKHADEIFRNFKRLLVGHYRACHTIGFYARQLHISETYLARIVRRTTGRTVRDQIAELLCADAKKLLECTDLDIKEIADTLGFSDQSVFGKFFLRRTGVSPSGFRAANGASERPEHRQTASPADREPQ
;
A
#
# COMPACT_ATOMS: atom_id res chain seq x y z
N MET A 1 -18.46 -35.60 27.15
CA MET A 1 -17.31 -35.21 26.30
C MET A 1 -17.80 -34.12 25.36
N ASP A 2 -17.76 -32.88 25.84
CA ASP A 2 -18.21 -31.73 25.08
C ASP A 2 -17.05 -31.18 24.25
N HIS A 3 -17.23 -31.14 22.93
CA HIS A 3 -16.33 -30.46 22.03
C HIS A 3 -16.53 -28.96 22.19
N PRO A 4 -15.45 -28.16 22.40
CA PRO A 4 -15.58 -26.70 22.40
C PRO A 4 -15.96 -26.26 20.98
N ARG A 5 -17.09 -25.56 20.88
CA ARG A 5 -17.53 -24.87 19.66
C ARG A 5 -16.46 -23.86 19.27
N LEU A 6 -15.85 -24.08 18.12
CA LEU A 6 -15.04 -23.10 17.42
C LEU A 6 -15.86 -21.80 17.29
N ALA A 7 -15.35 -20.74 17.89
CA ALA A 7 -15.91 -19.41 17.71
C ALA A 7 -15.95 -19.09 16.21
N THR A 8 -17.13 -18.85 15.71
CA THR A 8 -17.41 -18.45 14.34
C THR A 8 -16.60 -17.20 14.01
N THR A 9 -15.61 -17.41 13.16
CA THR A 9 -14.88 -16.35 12.47
C THR A 9 -15.91 -15.46 11.77
N THR A 10 -16.12 -14.26 12.27
CA THR A 10 -16.87 -13.23 11.53
C THR A 10 -16.16 -13.05 10.20
N PRO A 11 -16.85 -13.24 9.06
CA PRO A 11 -16.27 -12.90 7.77
C PRO A 11 -15.95 -11.41 7.78
N TYR A 12 -14.87 -11.04 7.08
CA TYR A 12 -14.51 -9.64 6.85
C TYR A 12 -15.77 -8.85 6.51
N PRO A 13 -16.06 -7.75 7.20
CA PRO A 13 -17.18 -6.92 6.82
C PRO A 13 -16.94 -6.43 5.40
N ASP A 14 -17.99 -6.52 4.62
CA ASP A 14 -18.15 -6.10 3.23
C ASP A 14 -17.48 -4.76 2.94
N GLU A 15 -17.08 -4.54 1.68
CA GLU A 15 -16.28 -3.42 1.15
C GLU A 15 -16.78 -2.00 1.45
N THR A 16 -17.81 -1.84 2.25
CA THR A 16 -18.45 -0.56 2.63
C THR A 16 -17.90 0.04 3.93
N TYR A 17 -16.95 -0.61 4.61
CA TYR A 17 -16.58 -0.26 5.99
C TYR A 17 -15.27 0.48 6.14
N GLU A 18 -15.42 1.58 6.86
CA GLU A 18 -14.46 2.38 7.59
C GLU A 18 -13.16 2.70 6.86
N ARG A 19 -13.20 3.83 6.20
CA ARG A 19 -12.07 4.43 5.48
C ARG A 19 -10.85 4.63 6.38
N LEU A 20 -11.06 4.79 7.70
CA LEU A 20 -10.04 5.01 8.72
C LEU A 20 -10.54 4.47 10.06
N LYS A 21 -9.70 3.68 10.76
CA LYS A 21 -10.03 3.13 12.08
C LYS A 21 -8.83 3.25 13.00
N TYR A 22 -9.01 3.98 14.10
CA TYR A 22 -8.05 4.01 15.19
C TYR A 22 -8.55 3.14 16.33
N ARG A 23 -7.62 2.38 16.93
CA ARG A 23 -7.83 1.64 18.18
C ARG A 23 -6.59 1.69 19.03
N ARG A 24 -6.79 1.70 20.35
CA ARG A 24 -5.74 1.40 21.30
C ARG A 24 -5.91 -0.05 21.73
N ILE A 25 -4.89 -0.86 21.52
CA ILE A 25 -4.85 -2.29 21.85
C ILE A 25 -4.22 -2.40 23.24
N ASP A 26 -5.01 -2.79 24.25
CA ASP A 26 -4.53 -3.14 25.56
C ASP A 26 -3.95 -4.56 25.52
N HIS A 27 -2.71 -4.74 25.98
CA HIS A 27 -1.99 -6.02 25.91
C HIS A 27 -2.60 -7.07 26.86
N GLY A 28 -3.22 -6.65 27.98
CA GLY A 28 -3.94 -7.55 28.86
C GLY A 28 -5.18 -8.13 28.19
N ILE A 29 -5.98 -7.27 27.54
CA ILE A 29 -7.15 -7.71 26.77
C ILE A 29 -6.73 -8.59 25.60
N LEU A 30 -5.65 -8.25 24.90
CA LEU A 30 -5.13 -9.06 23.79
C LEU A 30 -4.68 -10.46 24.26
N ALA A 31 -4.10 -10.55 25.45
CA ALA A 31 -3.73 -11.84 26.06
C ALA A 31 -4.95 -12.75 26.34
N GLU A 32 -6.09 -12.16 26.70
CA GLU A 32 -7.33 -12.86 27.00
C GLU A 32 -8.11 -13.24 25.74
N THR A 33 -8.15 -12.34 24.73
CA THR A 33 -8.95 -12.49 23.52
C THR A 33 -8.21 -13.26 22.40
N GLY A 34 -6.89 -13.40 22.52
CA GLY A 34 -6.02 -14.01 21.52
C GLY A 34 -5.57 -13.03 20.44
N PRO A 35 -4.71 -13.52 19.51
CA PRO A 35 -4.05 -12.69 18.51
C PRO A 35 -5.04 -11.95 17.60
N GLU A 36 -4.75 -10.68 17.33
CA GLU A 36 -5.51 -9.87 16.38
C GLU A 36 -4.99 -10.05 14.95
N ARG A 37 -5.90 -10.28 14.00
CA ARG A 37 -5.56 -10.45 12.59
C ARG A 37 -5.44 -9.09 11.88
N ILE A 38 -4.31 -8.91 11.18
CA ILE A 38 -4.07 -7.80 10.26
C ILE A 38 -4.42 -8.23 8.84
N GLY A 39 -5.34 -7.50 8.22
CA GLY A 39 -5.82 -7.74 6.85
C GLY A 39 -5.14 -6.85 5.80
N ASN A 40 -5.82 -6.70 4.66
CA ASN A 40 -5.32 -5.86 3.57
C ASN A 40 -5.58 -4.37 3.86
N GLY A 41 -4.53 -3.56 3.95
CA GLY A 41 -4.60 -2.11 4.21
C GLY A 41 -3.27 -1.54 4.65
N PHE A 42 -3.30 -0.25 4.95
CA PHE A 42 -2.17 0.41 5.62
C PHE A 42 -2.41 0.37 7.12
N TYR A 43 -1.39 0.04 7.87
CA TYR A 43 -1.45 0.06 9.33
C TYR A 43 -0.25 0.80 9.88
N VAL A 44 -0.48 1.60 10.90
CA VAL A 44 0.53 2.23 11.72
C VAL A 44 0.35 1.71 13.14
N LEU A 45 1.38 1.05 13.66
CA LEU A 45 1.46 0.54 15.01
C LEU A 45 2.52 1.33 15.78
N LEU A 46 2.14 1.95 16.88
CA LEU A 46 3.07 2.60 17.82
C LEU A 46 2.92 1.96 19.19
N CYS A 47 3.95 1.28 19.66
CA CYS A 47 3.96 0.69 20.99
C CYS A 47 4.17 1.78 22.04
N ASN A 48 3.25 1.87 23.02
CA ASN A 48 3.30 2.87 24.08
C ASN A 48 3.84 2.33 25.39
N GLY A 49 4.02 1.02 25.48
CA GLY A 49 4.57 0.33 26.64
C GLY A 49 4.39 -1.18 26.50
N GLY A 50 5.17 -1.94 27.26
CA GLY A 50 5.18 -3.38 27.15
C GLY A 50 5.84 -3.90 25.88
N THR A 51 5.47 -5.11 25.46
CA THR A 51 5.99 -5.74 24.24
C THR A 51 4.86 -6.43 23.48
N VAL A 52 4.74 -6.13 22.22
CA VAL A 52 3.79 -6.75 21.30
C VAL A 52 4.55 -7.34 20.12
N ARG A 53 4.03 -8.42 19.55
CA ARG A 53 4.66 -9.13 18.43
C ARG A 53 3.78 -9.12 17.23
N PHE A 54 4.34 -8.71 16.10
CA PHE A 54 3.74 -8.93 14.80
C PHE A 54 4.36 -10.17 14.15
N THR A 55 3.53 -11.11 13.69
CA THR A 55 3.93 -12.32 12.96
C THR A 55 3.30 -12.27 11.57
N GLY A 56 4.11 -11.98 10.57
CA GLY A 56 3.75 -12.05 9.15
C GLY A 56 4.16 -13.40 8.54
N PRO A 57 3.86 -13.63 7.24
CA PRO A 57 4.16 -14.88 6.56
C PRO A 57 5.66 -15.24 6.48
N ARG A 58 6.53 -14.25 6.53
CA ARG A 58 7.99 -14.39 6.40
C ARG A 58 8.78 -13.78 7.55
N ASN A 59 8.19 -12.86 8.29
CA ASN A 59 8.88 -12.05 9.28
C ASN A 59 8.12 -12.06 10.60
N ARG A 60 8.88 -12.07 11.68
CA ARG A 60 8.40 -11.92 13.05
C ARG A 60 9.13 -10.73 13.65
N THR A 61 8.39 -9.72 14.10
CA THR A 61 8.93 -8.48 14.65
C THR A 61 8.34 -8.25 16.02
N GLU A 62 9.19 -8.04 17.02
CA GLU A 62 8.77 -7.63 18.36
C GLU A 62 8.92 -6.12 18.46
N LEU A 63 7.88 -5.47 18.99
CA LEU A 63 7.82 -4.04 19.23
C LEU A 63 7.84 -3.83 20.74
N SER A 64 8.76 -3.00 21.18
CA SER A 64 8.88 -2.49 22.55
C SER A 64 8.38 -1.06 22.61
N GLU A 65 8.39 -0.44 23.79
CA GLU A 65 8.03 0.97 23.96
C GLU A 65 8.79 1.87 22.97
N ASP A 66 8.08 2.83 22.38
CA ASP A 66 8.54 3.78 21.37
C ASP A 66 8.92 3.15 20.02
N ASP A 67 8.60 1.87 19.80
CA ASP A 67 8.75 1.24 18.48
C ASP A 67 7.55 1.53 17.58
N LEU A 68 7.87 1.90 16.34
CA LEU A 68 6.93 2.15 15.26
C LEU A 68 7.05 1.05 14.19
N LEU A 69 5.93 0.43 13.85
CA LEU A 69 5.83 -0.49 12.70
C LEU A 69 4.79 0.03 11.73
N MET A 70 5.12 0.07 10.45
CA MET A 70 4.19 0.40 9.39
C MET A 70 3.99 -0.77 8.44
N LEU A 71 2.74 -1.15 8.19
CA LEU A 71 2.36 -2.21 7.26
C LEU A 71 1.68 -1.60 6.04
N THR A 72 2.00 -2.12 4.85
CA THR A 72 1.40 -1.70 3.58
C THR A 72 0.44 -2.77 3.05
N PRO A 73 -0.47 -2.43 2.13
CA PRO A 73 -1.34 -3.42 1.48
C PRO A 73 -0.57 -4.61 0.94
N GLY A 74 -1.15 -5.80 1.10
CA GLY A 74 -0.51 -7.08 0.74
C GLY A 74 0.33 -7.70 1.85
N VAL A 75 0.54 -7.00 2.97
CA VAL A 75 1.09 -7.60 4.19
C VAL A 75 -0.06 -8.02 5.08
N THR A 76 -0.08 -9.30 5.44
CA THR A 76 -1.05 -9.88 6.37
C THR A 76 -0.32 -10.55 7.52
N GLY A 77 -0.94 -10.66 8.67
CA GLY A 77 -0.31 -11.29 9.81
C GLY A 77 -1.17 -11.28 11.07
N LEU A 78 -0.54 -11.52 12.19
CA LEU A 78 -1.15 -11.55 13.51
C LEU A 78 -0.37 -10.62 14.44
N ILE A 79 -1.10 -9.86 15.26
CA ILE A 79 -0.54 -9.13 16.40
C ILE A 79 -0.87 -9.93 17.65
N ASP A 80 0.14 -10.19 18.45
CA ASP A 80 0.05 -10.94 19.70
C ASP A 80 0.86 -10.26 20.80
N THR A 81 0.48 -10.46 22.07
CA THR A 81 1.22 -9.95 23.20
C THR A 81 2.39 -10.87 23.57
N CYS A 82 3.44 -10.31 24.13
CA CYS A 82 4.56 -11.05 24.72
C CYS A 82 4.42 -11.20 26.25
N GLY A 83 3.23 -11.00 26.80
CA GLY A 83 2.94 -11.22 28.23
C GLY A 83 3.33 -10.03 29.13
N THR A 84 3.71 -8.88 28.57
CA THR A 84 4.01 -7.66 29.31
C THR A 84 2.83 -6.71 29.27
N ALA A 85 2.52 -6.05 30.40
CA ALA A 85 1.50 -5.00 30.45
C ALA A 85 1.91 -3.80 29.60
N GLY A 86 0.94 -3.19 28.92
CA GLY A 86 1.15 -2.02 28.07
C GLY A 86 0.03 -1.86 27.07
N ASP A 87 0.21 -0.94 26.14
CA ASP A 87 -0.73 -0.71 25.05
C ASP A 87 -0.01 -0.32 23.75
N THR A 88 -0.74 -0.47 22.64
CA THR A 88 -0.28 -0.13 21.30
C THR A 88 -1.35 0.66 20.57
N ASP A 89 -0.98 1.81 20.03
CA ASP A 89 -1.85 2.55 19.13
C ASP A 89 -1.85 1.86 17.76
N LEU A 90 -3.03 1.51 17.24
CA LEU A 90 -3.24 0.91 15.94
C LEU A 90 -4.11 1.83 15.09
N LEU A 91 -3.57 2.33 14.00
CA LEU A 91 -4.31 3.07 12.98
C LEU A 91 -4.37 2.25 11.70
N TYR A 92 -5.59 1.93 11.27
CA TYR A 92 -5.88 1.35 9.95
C TYR A 92 -6.30 2.46 8.98
N ILE A 93 -5.75 2.42 7.77
CA ILE A 93 -6.10 3.32 6.66
C ILE A 93 -6.46 2.45 5.46
N ALA A 94 -7.71 2.55 4.99
CA ALA A 94 -8.16 1.82 3.81
C ALA A 94 -7.41 2.31 2.55
N PRO A 95 -7.07 1.43 1.58
CA PRO A 95 -6.35 1.82 0.37
C PRO A 95 -7.02 2.96 -0.40
N LYS A 96 -8.33 2.91 -0.62
CA LYS A 96 -9.10 3.98 -1.28
C LYS A 96 -9.04 5.32 -0.53
N PHE A 97 -9.02 5.29 0.81
CA PHE A 97 -8.87 6.52 1.60
C PHE A 97 -7.44 7.07 1.51
N PHE A 98 -6.44 6.19 1.54
CA PHE A 98 -5.04 6.55 1.34
C PHE A 98 -4.81 7.25 -0.01
N ASP A 99 -5.38 6.72 -1.10
CA ASP A 99 -5.31 7.32 -2.44
C ASP A 99 -5.95 8.71 -2.51
N SER A 100 -6.88 9.02 -1.59
CA SER A 100 -7.53 10.34 -1.49
C SER A 100 -6.75 11.35 -0.64
N LEU A 101 -5.63 10.94 -0.01
CA LEU A 101 -4.82 11.84 0.80
C LEU A 101 -4.05 12.82 -0.08
N PRO A 102 -3.85 14.07 0.38
CA PRO A 102 -2.87 14.95 -0.24
C PRO A 102 -1.51 14.23 -0.27
N ASP A 103 -0.87 14.20 -1.43
CA ASP A 103 0.41 13.51 -1.64
C ASP A 103 0.44 12.00 -1.30
N GLY A 104 -0.72 11.33 -1.23
CA GLY A 104 -0.80 9.91 -0.89
C GLY A 104 0.06 9.03 -1.78
N GLN A 105 0.05 9.23 -3.09
CA GLN A 105 0.87 8.47 -4.05
C GLN A 105 2.38 8.70 -3.87
N PRO A 106 2.89 9.95 -3.79
CA PRO A 106 4.30 10.21 -3.46
C PRO A 106 4.72 9.61 -2.12
N LEU A 107 3.90 9.73 -1.08
CA LEU A 107 4.16 9.17 0.24
C LEU A 107 4.21 7.64 0.21
N TYR A 108 3.29 6.98 -0.50
CA TYR A 108 3.32 5.54 -0.70
C TYR A 108 4.60 5.09 -1.40
N GLN A 109 4.98 5.79 -2.44
CA GLN A 109 6.23 5.52 -3.15
C GLN A 109 7.44 5.69 -2.24
N GLN A 110 7.49 6.72 -1.41
CA GLN A 110 8.55 6.91 -0.42
C GLN A 110 8.57 5.79 0.62
N LEU A 111 7.44 5.41 1.16
CA LEU A 111 7.32 4.37 2.20
C LEU A 111 7.63 2.97 1.67
N THR A 112 7.14 2.61 0.48
CA THR A 112 7.50 1.36 -0.18
C THR A 112 8.94 1.35 -0.65
N TRP A 113 9.47 2.51 -0.93
CA TRP A 113 10.82 2.76 -1.38
C TRP A 113 11.87 2.60 -0.26
N LEU A 114 11.52 2.98 0.96
CA LEU A 114 12.31 2.79 2.17
C LEU A 114 12.31 1.32 2.64
N ARG A 115 11.44 0.52 2.03
CA ARG A 115 11.25 -0.90 2.29
C ARG A 115 12.33 -1.79 1.68
N GLY A 116 13.57 -1.52 1.65
CA GLY A 116 14.61 -2.49 1.22
C GLY A 116 14.14 -3.94 1.35
N ASP A 117 14.79 -4.92 1.00
CA ASP A 117 14.59 -6.39 1.04
C ASP A 117 13.33 -7.04 1.69
N GLY A 118 12.18 -6.37 1.66
CA GLY A 118 10.90 -6.96 2.12
C GLY A 118 10.61 -6.79 3.61
N ASP A 119 11.49 -6.13 4.36
CA ASP A 119 11.21 -5.77 5.75
C ASP A 119 10.33 -4.52 5.80
N MET A 120 9.33 -4.59 6.69
CA MET A 120 8.42 -3.48 6.93
C MET A 120 9.18 -2.35 7.60
N PRO A 121 8.84 -1.07 7.32
CA PRO A 121 9.41 0.05 8.06
C PRO A 121 9.21 -0.15 9.56
N PHE A 122 10.30 -0.48 10.23
CA PHE A 122 10.39 -0.62 11.67
C PHE A 122 11.39 0.42 12.17
N LEU A 123 11.00 1.22 13.14
CA LEU A 123 11.80 2.28 13.71
C LEU A 123 11.73 2.23 15.22
N HIS A 124 12.89 2.31 15.87
CA HIS A 124 12.96 2.67 17.27
C HIS A 124 13.08 4.19 17.36
N LEU A 125 12.13 4.83 18.04
CA LEU A 125 12.01 6.27 18.13
C LEU A 125 12.61 6.76 19.46
N ASP A 126 13.09 8.00 19.47
CA ASP A 126 13.30 8.68 20.74
C ASP A 126 11.97 9.14 21.33
N THR A 127 11.95 9.44 22.63
CA THR A 127 10.73 9.83 23.36
C THR A 127 10.05 11.07 22.78
N GLY A 128 10.83 12.01 22.22
CA GLY A 128 10.28 13.22 21.58
C GLY A 128 9.58 12.89 20.26
N GLN A 129 10.19 12.04 19.44
CA GLN A 129 9.64 11.56 18.17
C GLN A 129 8.36 10.74 18.39
N ALA A 130 8.41 9.79 19.33
CA ALA A 130 7.24 8.99 19.69
C ALA A 130 6.12 9.87 20.27
N GLY A 131 6.46 10.86 21.10
CA GLY A 131 5.52 11.83 21.67
C GLY A 131 4.78 12.63 20.59
N LEU A 132 5.48 13.08 19.55
CA LEU A 132 4.86 13.81 18.44
C LEU A 132 3.88 12.94 17.63
N LEU A 133 4.24 11.68 17.36
CA LEU A 133 3.34 10.74 16.68
C LEU A 133 2.12 10.42 17.52
N ARG A 134 2.29 10.19 18.85
CA ARG A 134 1.18 9.96 19.79
C ARG A 134 0.20 11.14 19.79
N GLN A 135 0.67 12.38 19.77
CA GLN A 135 -0.18 13.56 19.68
C GLN A 135 -1.02 13.56 18.40
N THR A 136 -0.39 13.27 17.26
CA THR A 136 -1.09 13.22 15.97
C THR A 136 -2.11 12.08 15.93
N LEU A 137 -1.77 10.87 16.42
CA LEU A 137 -2.70 9.75 16.57
C LEU A 137 -3.86 10.08 17.51
N ALA A 138 -3.59 10.77 18.63
CA ALA A 138 -4.63 11.20 19.56
C ALA A 138 -5.59 12.23 18.94
N LEU A 139 -5.11 13.14 18.08
CA LEU A 139 -5.97 14.06 17.33
C LEU A 139 -6.89 13.29 16.36
N ILE A 140 -6.36 12.31 15.64
CA ILE A 140 -7.17 11.44 14.77
C ILE A 140 -8.24 10.69 15.58
N ALA A 141 -7.83 10.09 16.71
CA ALA A 141 -8.70 9.30 17.57
C ALA A 141 -9.85 10.11 18.18
N ARG A 142 -9.56 11.35 18.59
CA ARG A 142 -10.48 12.22 19.33
C ARG A 142 -11.33 13.13 18.46
N LEU A 143 -11.19 13.08 17.12
CA LEU A 143 -11.95 13.96 16.24
C LEU A 143 -13.46 13.69 16.40
N PRO A 144 -14.24 14.67 16.95
CA PRO A 144 -15.62 14.44 17.34
C PRO A 144 -16.50 14.06 16.14
N GLN A 145 -17.43 13.13 16.34
CA GLN A 145 -18.44 12.80 15.32
C GLN A 145 -19.39 13.97 15.05
N SER A 146 -19.47 14.93 15.96
CA SER A 146 -20.26 16.17 15.81
C SER A 146 -19.71 17.10 14.73
N VAL A 147 -18.44 17.00 14.36
CA VAL A 147 -17.85 17.75 13.24
C VAL A 147 -18.28 17.07 11.93
N ARG A 148 -19.43 17.44 11.36
CA ARG A 148 -19.99 16.75 10.19
C ARG A 148 -19.39 17.24 8.89
N THR A 149 -19.34 18.55 8.66
CA THR A 149 -19.02 19.14 7.36
C THR A 149 -17.55 18.98 6.95
N CYS A 150 -16.61 19.18 7.88
CA CYS A 150 -15.17 19.16 7.58
C CYS A 150 -14.43 17.92 8.11
N ARG A 151 -15.13 16.98 8.75
CA ARG A 151 -14.52 15.85 9.45
C ARG A 151 -13.63 15.01 8.53
N GLU A 152 -14.11 14.67 7.36
CA GLU A 152 -13.36 13.87 6.40
C GLU A 152 -12.11 14.61 5.89
N SER A 153 -12.23 15.90 5.60
CA SER A 153 -11.10 16.74 5.21
C SER A 153 -10.06 16.84 6.32
N MET A 154 -10.49 17.07 7.58
CA MET A 154 -9.59 17.10 8.73
C MET A 154 -8.86 15.75 8.90
N LEU A 155 -9.56 14.63 8.81
CA LEU A 155 -8.94 13.29 8.88
C LEU A 155 -7.91 13.08 7.78
N ARG A 156 -8.18 13.50 6.54
CA ARG A 156 -7.21 13.42 5.44
C ARG A 156 -5.94 14.21 5.74
N HIS A 157 -6.08 15.45 6.21
CA HIS A 157 -4.91 16.28 6.54
C HIS A 157 -4.13 15.75 7.74
N LEU A 158 -4.81 15.28 8.78
CA LEU A 158 -4.14 14.66 9.94
C LEU A 158 -3.39 13.37 9.54
N CYS A 159 -3.99 12.52 8.70
CA CYS A 159 -3.30 11.35 8.15
C CYS A 159 -2.11 11.77 7.28
N GLY A 160 -2.25 12.82 6.47
CA GLY A 160 -1.15 13.37 5.68
C GLY A 160 0.01 13.83 6.57
N VAL A 161 -0.28 14.59 7.65
CA VAL A 161 0.72 15.01 8.64
C VAL A 161 1.40 13.82 9.29
N LEU A 162 0.65 12.80 9.74
CA LEU A 162 1.21 11.58 10.34
C LEU A 162 2.18 10.87 9.37
N LEU A 163 1.77 10.70 8.12
CA LEU A 163 2.61 10.03 7.12
C LEU A 163 3.86 10.85 6.76
N LEU A 164 3.76 12.18 6.72
CA LEU A 164 4.93 13.05 6.52
C LEU A 164 5.90 12.95 7.70
N GLN A 165 5.41 12.92 8.94
CA GLN A 165 6.24 12.69 10.14
C GLN A 165 6.97 11.34 10.05
N ILE A 166 6.26 10.26 9.72
CA ILE A 166 6.86 8.93 9.55
C ILE A 166 7.91 8.94 8.44
N THR A 167 7.61 9.58 7.31
CA THR A 167 8.53 9.67 6.17
C THR A 167 9.82 10.41 6.53
N ASP A 168 9.71 11.51 7.28
CA ASP A 168 10.89 12.27 7.76
C ASP A 168 11.74 11.41 8.71
N LEU A 169 11.10 10.72 9.68
CA LEU A 169 11.79 9.83 10.61
C LEU A 169 12.53 8.70 9.88
N VAL A 170 11.87 8.02 8.94
CA VAL A 170 12.49 6.96 8.14
C VAL A 170 13.63 7.49 7.29
N SER A 171 13.51 8.70 6.73
CA SER A 171 14.56 9.32 5.94
C SER A 171 15.82 9.62 6.75
N ARG A 172 15.67 9.98 8.02
CA ARG A 172 16.79 10.28 8.95
C ARG A 172 17.50 9.01 9.43
N THR A 173 16.76 7.92 9.66
CA THR A 173 17.32 6.64 10.14
C THR A 173 18.14 5.93 9.07
N ASN A 174 17.78 6.05 7.80
CA ASN A 174 18.54 5.47 6.69
C ASN A 174 19.95 6.08 6.50
N GLY A 175 20.30 7.12 7.24
CA GLY A 175 21.62 7.74 7.25
C GLY A 175 22.71 7.04 8.11
N LYS A 176 22.37 6.05 8.96
CA LYS A 176 23.28 5.55 10.03
C LYS A 176 23.81 4.11 9.88
N GLY A 177 23.67 3.43 8.74
CA GLY A 177 24.23 2.10 8.50
C GLY A 177 25.72 2.07 8.08
N PRO A 178 26.46 0.94 8.16
CA PRO A 178 27.87 0.85 7.82
C PRO A 178 28.16 1.19 6.34
N VAL A 179 29.29 1.84 6.10
CA VAL A 179 29.63 2.57 4.85
C VAL A 179 29.60 1.74 3.56
N SER A 180 29.85 0.42 3.60
CA SER A 180 29.86 -0.41 2.38
C SER A 180 28.48 -0.89 1.93
N VAL A 181 27.52 -1.01 2.86
CA VAL A 181 26.09 -1.29 2.58
C VAL A 181 25.44 -0.04 2.03
N LYS A 182 25.81 1.15 2.53
CA LYS A 182 25.27 2.46 2.13
C LYS A 182 25.32 2.74 0.63
N HIS A 183 26.38 2.35 -0.07
CA HIS A 183 26.53 2.69 -1.49
C HIS A 183 25.59 1.87 -2.40
N ALA A 184 25.44 0.57 -2.14
CA ALA A 184 24.51 -0.27 -2.89
C ALA A 184 23.04 0.12 -2.63
N ASP A 185 22.71 0.45 -1.36
CA ASP A 185 21.39 0.91 -0.97
C ASP A 185 21.07 2.30 -1.57
N GLU A 186 22.05 3.18 -1.64
CA GLU A 186 21.91 4.48 -2.30
C GLU A 186 21.67 4.33 -3.80
N ILE A 187 22.42 3.45 -4.47
CA ILE A 187 22.20 3.13 -5.89
C ILE A 187 20.80 2.55 -6.09
N PHE A 188 20.39 1.60 -5.25
CA PHE A 188 19.07 1.01 -5.34
C PHE A 188 17.98 2.06 -5.11
N ARG A 189 18.15 2.93 -4.15
CA ARG A 189 17.28 4.08 -3.92
C ARG A 189 17.14 4.97 -5.15
N ASN A 190 18.24 5.40 -5.70
CA ASN A 190 18.26 6.25 -6.89
C ASN A 190 17.64 5.53 -8.11
N PHE A 191 17.90 4.22 -8.26
CA PHE A 191 17.25 3.39 -9.27
C PHE A 191 15.72 3.41 -9.13
N LYS A 192 15.17 3.21 -7.94
CA LYS A 192 13.72 3.22 -7.71
C LYS A 192 13.11 4.57 -8.04
N ARG A 193 13.77 5.68 -7.69
CA ARG A 193 13.32 7.04 -8.05
C ARG A 193 13.24 7.24 -9.55
N LEU A 194 14.30 6.85 -10.26
CA LEU A 194 14.33 6.91 -11.72
C LEU A 194 13.29 5.97 -12.35
N LEU A 195 13.12 4.78 -11.77
CA LEU A 195 12.14 3.81 -12.24
C LEU A 195 10.73 4.39 -12.22
N VAL A 196 10.30 4.96 -11.09
CA VAL A 196 8.98 5.57 -10.97
C VAL A 196 8.79 6.74 -11.92
N GLY A 197 9.82 7.56 -12.12
CA GLY A 197 9.74 8.72 -13.04
C GLY A 197 9.75 8.34 -14.53
N HIS A 198 10.27 7.15 -14.89
CA HIS A 198 10.57 6.86 -16.28
C HIS A 198 10.09 5.50 -16.80
N TYR A 199 9.41 4.66 -15.98
CA TYR A 199 9.01 3.30 -16.39
C TYR A 199 8.12 3.26 -17.63
N ARG A 200 7.29 4.29 -17.86
CA ARG A 200 6.45 4.39 -19.05
C ARG A 200 7.26 4.64 -20.33
N ALA A 201 8.30 5.47 -20.23
CA ALA A 201 9.11 5.87 -21.40
C ALA A 201 10.31 4.97 -21.61
N CYS A 202 10.85 4.32 -20.57
CA CYS A 202 12.13 3.62 -20.59
C CYS A 202 12.03 2.22 -20.01
N HIS A 203 11.99 1.21 -20.88
CA HIS A 203 11.80 -0.20 -20.52
C HIS A 203 13.10 -1.02 -20.41
N THR A 204 14.28 -0.38 -20.56
CA THR A 204 15.57 -1.07 -20.59
C THR A 204 16.44 -0.73 -19.40
N ILE A 205 17.19 -1.72 -18.89
CA ILE A 205 18.15 -1.52 -17.79
C ILE A 205 19.22 -0.50 -18.13
N GLY A 206 19.62 -0.42 -19.41
CA GLY A 206 20.68 0.48 -19.87
C GLY A 206 20.38 1.95 -19.65
N PHE A 207 19.11 2.36 -19.72
CA PHE A 207 18.71 3.72 -19.39
C PHE A 207 19.02 4.03 -17.92
N TYR A 208 18.56 3.20 -16.99
CA TYR A 208 18.74 3.41 -15.55
C TYR A 208 20.21 3.32 -15.14
N ALA A 209 20.95 2.38 -15.69
CA ALA A 209 22.38 2.23 -15.41
C ALA A 209 23.18 3.48 -15.83
N ARG A 210 22.89 4.04 -17.03
CA ARG A 210 23.51 5.30 -17.48
C ARG A 210 23.16 6.47 -16.58
N GLN A 211 21.90 6.62 -16.18
CA GLN A 211 21.48 7.70 -15.28
C GLN A 211 22.14 7.61 -13.89
N LEU A 212 22.49 6.40 -13.46
CA LEU A 212 23.16 6.13 -12.19
C LEU A 212 24.68 6.11 -12.30
N HIS A 213 25.23 6.31 -13.52
CA HIS A 213 26.68 6.26 -13.79
C HIS A 213 27.34 4.92 -13.37
N ILE A 214 26.63 3.80 -13.55
CA ILE A 214 27.10 2.45 -13.23
C ILE A 214 26.88 1.48 -14.41
N SER A 215 27.51 0.30 -14.35
CA SER A 215 27.27 -0.73 -15.36
C SER A 215 25.91 -1.41 -15.16
N GLU A 216 25.32 -1.89 -16.27
CA GLU A 216 24.07 -2.67 -16.25
C GLU A 216 24.18 -3.92 -15.38
N THR A 217 25.33 -4.62 -15.45
CA THR A 217 25.60 -5.80 -14.62
C THR A 217 25.61 -5.47 -13.13
N TYR A 218 26.18 -4.32 -12.76
CA TYR A 218 26.23 -3.89 -11.37
C TYR A 218 24.84 -3.52 -10.86
N LEU A 219 24.05 -2.77 -11.65
CA LEU A 219 22.66 -2.45 -11.32
C LEU A 219 21.82 -3.73 -11.19
N ALA A 220 21.92 -4.66 -12.16
CA ALA A 220 21.19 -5.93 -12.12
C ALA A 220 21.49 -6.73 -10.84
N ARG A 221 22.76 -6.79 -10.45
CA ARG A 221 23.21 -7.47 -9.22
C ARG A 221 22.64 -6.83 -7.97
N ILE A 222 22.67 -5.49 -7.86
CA ILE A 222 22.09 -4.75 -6.75
C ILE A 222 20.59 -5.04 -6.67
N VAL A 223 19.83 -4.79 -7.75
CA VAL A 223 18.39 -4.97 -7.78
C VAL A 223 18.00 -6.42 -7.43
N ARG A 224 18.70 -7.41 -8.01
CA ARG A 224 18.41 -8.82 -7.74
C ARG A 224 18.74 -9.22 -6.29
N ARG A 225 19.83 -8.70 -5.73
CA ARG A 225 20.20 -8.93 -4.33
C ARG A 225 19.17 -8.33 -3.36
N THR A 226 18.71 -7.11 -3.67
CA THR A 226 17.80 -6.36 -2.82
C THR A 226 16.35 -6.84 -2.92
N THR A 227 15.89 -7.28 -4.11
CA THR A 227 14.45 -7.60 -4.32
C THR A 227 14.18 -9.05 -4.70
N GLY A 228 15.20 -9.86 -4.95
CA GLY A 228 15.06 -11.18 -5.51
C GLY A 228 14.61 -11.20 -6.98
N ARG A 229 14.31 -10.03 -7.59
CA ARG A 229 13.74 -9.88 -8.94
C ARG A 229 14.69 -9.15 -9.88
N THR A 230 14.46 -9.28 -11.18
CA THR A 230 15.23 -8.54 -12.17
C THR A 230 14.73 -7.10 -12.35
N VAL A 231 15.58 -6.20 -12.89
CA VAL A 231 15.15 -4.84 -13.28
C VAL A 231 13.97 -4.88 -14.25
N ARG A 232 13.98 -5.83 -15.19
CA ARG A 232 12.88 -6.01 -16.15
C ARG A 232 11.57 -6.38 -15.46
N ASP A 233 11.63 -7.22 -14.40
CA ASP A 233 10.42 -7.56 -13.62
C ASP A 233 9.88 -6.37 -12.84
N GLN A 234 10.75 -5.53 -12.30
CA GLN A 234 10.35 -4.29 -11.59
C GLN A 234 9.63 -3.32 -12.55
N ILE A 235 10.16 -3.12 -13.75
CA ILE A 235 9.54 -2.29 -14.80
C ILE A 235 8.17 -2.88 -15.19
N ALA A 236 8.15 -4.19 -15.48
CA ALA A 236 6.96 -4.87 -15.95
C ALA A 236 5.82 -4.90 -14.91
N GLU A 237 6.16 -4.92 -13.62
CA GLU A 237 5.19 -4.85 -12.53
C GLU A 237 4.46 -3.50 -12.50
N LEU A 238 5.22 -2.40 -12.62
CA LEU A 238 4.64 -1.05 -12.68
C LEU A 238 3.79 -0.86 -13.94
N LEU A 239 4.30 -1.27 -15.10
CA LEU A 239 3.55 -1.20 -16.36
C LEU A 239 2.25 -2.00 -16.31
N CYS A 240 2.28 -3.19 -15.70
CA CYS A 240 1.10 -4.04 -15.58
C CYS A 240 0.06 -3.43 -14.61
N ALA A 241 0.51 -2.87 -13.49
CA ALA A 241 -0.38 -2.19 -12.53
C ALA A 241 -1.05 -0.96 -13.16
N ASP A 242 -0.27 -0.17 -13.88
CA ASP A 242 -0.76 1.04 -14.55
C ASP A 242 -1.70 0.69 -15.73
N ALA A 243 -1.37 -0.35 -16.51
CA ALA A 243 -2.24 -0.87 -17.56
C ALA A 243 -3.60 -1.30 -17.03
N LYS A 244 -3.64 -2.04 -15.92
CA LYS A 244 -4.90 -2.44 -15.26
C LYS A 244 -5.72 -1.22 -14.88
N LYS A 245 -5.09 -0.23 -14.24
CA LYS A 245 -5.75 1.02 -13.84
C LYS A 245 -6.34 1.78 -15.04
N LEU A 246 -5.58 1.91 -16.13
CA LEU A 246 -6.07 2.58 -17.34
C LEU A 246 -7.22 1.81 -17.99
N LEU A 247 -7.15 0.46 -18.03
CA LEU A 247 -8.20 -0.38 -18.57
C LEU A 247 -9.50 -0.34 -17.74
N GLU A 248 -9.40 -0.17 -16.42
CA GLU A 248 -10.53 -0.14 -15.50
C GLU A 248 -11.16 1.26 -15.37
N CYS A 249 -10.32 2.31 -15.35
CA CYS A 249 -10.75 3.64 -14.96
C CYS A 249 -10.90 4.62 -16.13
N THR A 250 -10.58 4.23 -17.38
CA THR A 250 -10.62 5.13 -18.53
C THR A 250 -11.27 4.47 -19.76
N ASP A 251 -11.82 5.31 -20.64
CA ASP A 251 -12.38 4.91 -21.95
C ASP A 251 -11.33 4.92 -23.08
N LEU A 252 -10.04 5.16 -22.76
CA LEU A 252 -8.95 5.14 -23.73
C LEU A 252 -8.96 3.83 -24.51
N ASP A 253 -8.77 3.88 -25.83
CA ASP A 253 -8.65 2.66 -26.61
C ASP A 253 -7.36 1.89 -26.28
N ILE A 254 -7.28 0.62 -26.69
CA ILE A 254 -6.12 -0.24 -26.36
C ILE A 254 -4.83 0.30 -26.98
N LYS A 255 -4.93 0.99 -28.11
CA LYS A 255 -3.78 1.60 -28.79
C LYS A 255 -3.31 2.84 -28.00
N GLU A 256 -4.23 3.69 -27.57
CA GLU A 256 -3.90 4.86 -26.76
C GLU A 256 -3.25 4.47 -25.41
N ILE A 257 -3.72 3.36 -24.79
CA ILE A 257 -3.09 2.80 -23.59
C ILE A 257 -1.68 2.31 -23.90
N ALA A 258 -1.48 1.59 -25.02
CA ALA A 258 -0.16 1.15 -25.43
C ALA A 258 0.80 2.33 -25.63
N ASP A 259 0.36 3.37 -26.31
CA ASP A 259 1.13 4.61 -26.54
C ASP A 259 1.46 5.31 -25.22
N THR A 260 0.47 5.45 -24.31
CA THR A 260 0.63 6.06 -22.99
C THR A 260 1.67 5.33 -22.12
N LEU A 261 1.74 4.01 -22.27
CA LEU A 261 2.67 3.15 -21.53
C LEU A 261 4.01 2.94 -22.25
N GLY A 262 4.22 3.64 -23.38
CA GLY A 262 5.49 3.63 -24.13
C GLY A 262 5.77 2.34 -24.89
N PHE A 263 4.75 1.58 -25.27
CA PHE A 263 4.90 0.43 -26.18
C PHE A 263 4.93 0.90 -27.63
N SER A 264 5.71 0.18 -28.45
CA SER A 264 5.84 0.49 -29.89
C SER A 264 4.53 0.36 -30.65
N ASP A 265 3.68 -0.55 -30.24
CA ASP A 265 2.38 -0.81 -30.84
C ASP A 265 1.46 -1.61 -29.91
N GLN A 266 0.17 -1.63 -30.25
CA GLN A 266 -0.87 -2.35 -29.55
C GLN A 266 -0.61 -3.86 -29.44
N SER A 267 0.02 -4.49 -30.44
CA SER A 267 0.29 -5.93 -30.46
C SER A 267 1.35 -6.31 -29.45
N VAL A 268 2.40 -5.50 -29.33
CA VAL A 268 3.46 -5.67 -28.31
C VAL A 268 2.89 -5.51 -26.92
N PHE A 269 2.07 -4.48 -26.68
CA PHE A 269 1.35 -4.30 -25.44
C PHE A 269 0.43 -5.46 -25.12
N GLY A 270 -0.37 -5.91 -26.09
CA GLY A 270 -1.30 -7.03 -25.92
C GLY A 270 -0.59 -8.32 -25.50
N LYS A 271 0.55 -8.65 -26.15
CA LYS A 271 1.37 -9.82 -25.79
C LYS A 271 1.99 -9.67 -24.39
N PHE A 272 2.47 -8.47 -24.04
CA PHE A 272 3.00 -8.18 -22.72
C PHE A 272 1.94 -8.39 -21.64
N PHE A 273 0.77 -7.77 -21.80
CA PHE A 273 -0.32 -7.82 -20.83
C PHE A 273 -0.86 -9.24 -20.65
N LEU A 274 -1.11 -9.96 -21.76
CA LEU A 274 -1.55 -11.35 -21.72
C LEU A 274 -0.56 -12.25 -20.98
N ARG A 275 0.75 -12.09 -21.23
CA ARG A 275 1.78 -12.87 -20.53
C ARG A 275 1.80 -12.61 -19.02
N ARG A 276 1.47 -11.40 -18.58
CA ARG A 276 1.52 -11.00 -17.17
C ARG A 276 0.24 -11.28 -16.41
N THR A 277 -0.91 -11.24 -17.07
CA THR A 277 -2.24 -11.34 -16.42
C THR A 277 -2.99 -12.62 -16.78
N GLY A 278 -2.59 -13.32 -17.83
CA GLY A 278 -3.30 -14.49 -18.37
C GLY A 278 -4.50 -14.15 -19.25
N VAL A 279 -4.87 -12.87 -19.38
CA VAL A 279 -6.03 -12.42 -20.19
C VAL A 279 -5.62 -11.28 -21.12
N SER A 280 -6.33 -11.13 -22.25
CA SER A 280 -6.05 -10.00 -23.17
C SER A 280 -6.52 -8.67 -22.55
N PRO A 281 -5.94 -7.51 -22.97
CA PRO A 281 -6.41 -6.20 -22.51
C PRO A 281 -7.89 -5.97 -22.72
N SER A 282 -8.43 -6.35 -23.89
CA SER A 282 -9.86 -6.23 -24.21
C SER A 282 -10.72 -7.14 -23.33
N GLY A 283 -10.27 -8.39 -23.09
CA GLY A 283 -10.95 -9.32 -22.20
C GLY A 283 -10.95 -8.83 -20.75
N PHE A 284 -9.83 -8.26 -20.30
CA PHE A 284 -9.73 -7.68 -18.96
C PHE A 284 -10.69 -6.49 -18.78
N ARG A 285 -10.78 -5.59 -19.78
CA ARG A 285 -11.72 -4.47 -19.77
C ARG A 285 -13.18 -4.95 -19.75
N ALA A 286 -13.52 -5.94 -20.59
CA ALA A 286 -14.88 -6.47 -20.65
C ALA A 286 -15.32 -7.10 -19.32
N ALA A 287 -14.41 -7.82 -18.65
CA ALA A 287 -14.69 -8.44 -17.36
C ALA A 287 -14.92 -7.42 -16.23
N ASN A 288 -14.20 -6.28 -16.25
CA ASN A 288 -14.29 -5.25 -15.21
C ASN A 288 -15.29 -4.13 -15.56
N GLY A 289 -15.55 -3.86 -16.85
CA GLY A 289 -16.54 -2.88 -17.32
C GLY A 289 -17.99 -3.34 -17.23
N ALA A 290 -18.25 -4.62 -17.04
CA ALA A 290 -19.59 -5.17 -16.85
C ALA A 290 -20.17 -4.91 -15.44
N SER A 291 -19.34 -4.45 -14.49
CA SER A 291 -19.76 -4.20 -13.09
C SER A 291 -20.40 -2.82 -12.83
N GLU A 292 -20.41 -1.88 -13.79
CA GLU A 292 -20.84 -0.49 -13.53
C GLU A 292 -21.83 0.09 -14.56
N ARG A 293 -22.55 -0.71 -15.32
CA ARG A 293 -23.68 -0.18 -16.11
C ARG A 293 -25.00 -0.51 -15.41
N PRO A 294 -25.68 0.47 -14.75
CA PRO A 294 -27.08 0.32 -14.43
C PRO A 294 -27.84 0.26 -15.76
N GLU A 295 -28.56 -0.83 -15.99
CA GLU A 295 -29.49 -0.99 -17.12
C GLU A 295 -30.50 0.15 -17.10
N HIS A 296 -30.34 1.14 -17.96
CA HIS A 296 -31.44 2.01 -18.37
C HIS A 296 -32.34 1.20 -19.29
N ARG A 297 -33.28 0.46 -18.69
CA ARG A 297 -34.45 -0.03 -19.36
C ARG A 297 -35.25 1.19 -19.86
N GLN A 298 -35.11 1.48 -21.13
CA GLN A 298 -36.11 2.25 -21.85
C GLN A 298 -37.38 1.38 -21.97
N THR A 299 -38.30 1.61 -21.08
CA THR A 299 -39.72 1.20 -21.28
C THR A 299 -40.29 2.12 -22.33
N ALA A 300 -40.28 1.69 -23.61
CA ALA A 300 -41.13 2.26 -24.63
C ALA A 300 -42.56 1.77 -24.36
N SER A 301 -43.41 2.69 -23.99
CA SER A 301 -44.89 2.48 -23.90
C SER A 301 -45.50 2.46 -25.29
N PRO A 302 -46.33 1.48 -25.64
CA PRO A 302 -47.13 1.52 -26.84
C PRO A 302 -48.56 1.97 -26.48
N ALA A 303 -48.92 3.20 -26.76
CA ALA A 303 -50.29 3.68 -26.85
C ALA A 303 -50.26 4.90 -27.78
N ASP A 304 -50.85 4.88 -28.89
CA ASP A 304 -52.17 5.21 -29.33
C ASP A 304 -52.25 5.09 -30.87
N ARG A 305 -52.97 4.08 -31.30
CA ARG A 305 -53.62 4.06 -32.59
C ARG A 305 -55.08 4.31 -32.30
N GLU A 306 -55.64 5.43 -32.68
CA GLU A 306 -57.05 5.63 -32.91
C GLU A 306 -57.30 5.82 -34.41
N PRO A 307 -58.47 5.36 -34.93
CA PRO A 307 -58.78 5.29 -36.35
C PRO A 307 -59.67 6.45 -36.78
N GLN A 308 -59.41 6.98 -37.95
CA GLN A 308 -60.44 7.38 -38.94
C GLN A 308 -59.81 7.49 -40.33
#